data_cdd794c3688548bae9ec64ce8a63277a
#
_entry.id   cdd794c3688548bae9ec64ce8a63277a
#
_cell.length_a   1.000
_cell.length_b   1.000
_cell.length_c   1.000
_cell.angle_alpha   90.00
_cell.angle_beta   90.00
_cell.angle_gamma   90.00
#
_symmetry.space_group_name_H-M   'P 1'
#
loop_
_entity.id
_entity.type
_entity.pdbx_description
1 polymer ?
#
loop_
_entity_poly.entity_id
_entity_poly.type
_entity_poly.pdbx_seq_one_letter_code
_entity_poly.pdbx_strand_id
1 'polypeptide(L)'
;EEVYQEILHEIVIPRAKKRALYLLQKQDRTISNLSEKLRENGYPKEAIDQAIEYAASYHYIDDERYARNYIRYHQQGKSRRRIYEDLLKKGIPKEEIEVALDEEYNMDEKEMIAELLCKKNYNQEEADAKEKSKMYRFLVGRGFRSEDITHYL
;
A
#
# COMPACT_ATOMS: atom_id res chain seq x y z
N GLU A 1 20.64 -21.10 28.41
CA GLU A 1 19.35 -21.03 27.68
C GLU A 1 18.21 -20.50 28.55
N GLU A 2 18.09 -20.92 29.78
CA GLU A 2 17.08 -20.37 30.72
C GLU A 2 17.27 -18.87 30.91
N VAL A 3 18.48 -18.38 31.03
CA VAL A 3 18.83 -16.97 31.16
C VAL A 3 18.41 -16.20 29.89
N TYR A 4 18.66 -16.80 28.72
CA TYR A 4 18.24 -16.21 27.46
C TYR A 4 16.71 -16.05 27.38
N GLN A 5 15.97 -17.09 27.80
CA GLN A 5 14.49 -17.05 27.79
C GLN A 5 13.96 -16.01 28.78
N GLU A 6 14.56 -15.86 29.94
CA GLU A 6 14.18 -14.80 30.89
C GLU A 6 14.39 -13.42 30.31
N ILE A 7 15.56 -13.18 29.71
CA ILE A 7 15.89 -11.90 29.11
C ILE A 7 14.89 -11.62 27.95
N LEU A 8 14.65 -12.62 27.13
CA LEU A 8 13.71 -12.49 26.01
C LEU A 8 12.32 -12.07 26.49
N HIS A 9 11.76 -12.79 27.44
CA HIS A 9 10.39 -12.53 27.91
C HIS A 9 10.25 -11.31 28.82
N GLU A 10 11.23 -11.01 29.64
CA GLU A 10 11.15 -9.91 30.60
C GLU A 10 11.64 -8.57 30.06
N ILE A 11 12.54 -8.58 29.08
CA ILE A 11 13.19 -7.37 28.62
C ILE A 11 12.96 -7.14 27.12
N VAL A 12 13.32 -8.11 26.29
CA VAL A 12 13.36 -7.91 24.83
C VAL A 12 11.96 -7.80 24.23
N ILE A 13 11.06 -8.70 24.57
CA ILE A 13 9.67 -8.67 24.06
C ILE A 13 8.94 -7.40 24.51
N PRO A 14 8.97 -6.99 25.79
CA PRO A 14 8.37 -5.72 26.20
C PRO A 14 8.93 -4.51 25.46
N ARG A 15 10.24 -4.48 25.20
CA ARG A 15 10.85 -3.39 24.43
C ARG A 15 10.38 -3.39 22.96
N ALA A 16 10.28 -4.58 22.36
CA ALA A 16 9.77 -4.72 21.00
C ALA A 16 8.33 -4.22 20.88
N LYS A 17 7.48 -4.57 21.85
CA LYS A 17 6.09 -4.09 21.91
C LYS A 17 6.02 -2.57 22.01
N LYS A 18 6.82 -2.00 22.88
CA LYS A 18 6.88 -0.53 23.08
C LYS A 18 7.36 0.16 21.79
N ARG A 19 8.39 -0.40 21.15
CA ARG A 19 8.90 0.14 19.89
C ARG A 19 7.86 0.05 18.78
N ALA A 20 7.14 -1.07 18.69
CA ALA A 20 6.07 -1.23 17.72
C ALA A 20 4.98 -0.16 17.89
N LEU A 21 4.54 0.08 19.12
CA LEU A 21 3.54 1.11 19.39
C LEU A 21 4.04 2.50 19.02
N TYR A 22 5.29 2.81 19.32
CA TYR A 22 5.91 4.07 18.96
C TYR A 22 5.88 4.29 17.43
N LEU A 23 6.26 3.26 16.67
CA LEU A 23 6.28 3.33 15.21
C LEU A 23 4.85 3.50 14.63
N LEU A 24 3.88 2.81 15.20
CA LEU A 24 2.48 2.89 14.76
C LEU A 24 1.82 4.22 15.10
N GLN A 25 2.23 4.87 16.19
CA GLN A 25 1.75 6.21 16.54
C GLN A 25 2.20 7.25 15.55
N LYS A 26 3.36 7.07 14.91
CA LYS A 26 3.89 8.02 13.94
C LYS A 26 3.18 7.93 12.60
N GLN A 27 2.87 6.74 12.14
CA GLN A 27 2.14 6.52 10.89
C GLN A 27 1.56 5.11 10.86
N ASP A 28 0.49 4.95 10.08
CA ASP A 28 -0.07 3.64 9.81
C ASP A 28 0.92 2.81 9.00
N ARG A 29 1.01 1.52 9.30
CA ARG A 29 1.97 0.60 8.67
C ARG A 29 1.31 -0.73 8.39
N THR A 30 1.84 -1.45 7.40
CA THR A 30 1.50 -2.86 7.19
C THR A 30 2.26 -3.74 8.18
N ILE A 31 1.77 -4.94 8.40
CA ILE A 31 2.45 -5.94 9.24
C ILE A 31 3.85 -6.20 8.69
N SER A 32 3.98 -6.33 7.37
CA SER A 32 5.27 -6.54 6.71
C SER A 32 6.24 -5.39 6.98
N ASN A 33 5.79 -4.15 6.89
CA ASN A 33 6.63 -2.98 7.16
C ASN A 33 7.06 -2.90 8.62
N LEU A 34 6.13 -3.15 9.55
CA LEU A 34 6.44 -3.14 10.97
C LEU A 34 7.47 -4.23 11.34
N SER A 35 7.29 -5.43 10.78
CA SER A 35 8.24 -6.54 10.96
C SER A 35 9.63 -6.13 10.49
N GLU A 36 9.72 -5.53 9.31
CA GLU A 36 10.99 -5.08 8.73
C GLU A 36 11.67 -4.03 9.61
N LYS A 37 10.90 -3.06 10.11
CA LYS A 37 11.43 -2.01 10.98
C LYS A 37 11.95 -2.55 12.30
N LEU A 38 11.24 -3.49 12.90
CA LEU A 38 11.69 -4.12 14.14
C LEU A 38 12.94 -4.97 13.91
N ARG A 39 13.03 -5.66 12.77
CA ARG A 39 14.23 -6.41 12.41
C ARG A 39 15.43 -5.49 12.21
N GLU A 40 15.26 -4.37 11.53
CA GLU A 40 16.30 -3.35 11.36
C GLU A 40 16.79 -2.80 12.71
N ASN A 41 15.89 -2.72 13.70
CA ASN A 41 16.22 -2.28 15.05
C ASN A 41 16.90 -3.37 15.88
N GLY A 42 17.14 -4.54 15.30
CA GLY A 42 17.91 -5.62 15.95
C GLY A 42 17.10 -6.59 16.81
N TYR A 43 15.79 -6.55 16.77
CA TYR A 43 14.96 -7.47 17.53
C TYR A 43 14.97 -8.88 16.90
N PRO A 44 15.01 -9.94 17.72
CA PRO A 44 14.91 -11.31 17.20
C PRO A 44 13.50 -11.62 16.73
N LYS A 45 13.37 -12.59 15.84
CA LYS A 45 12.10 -12.97 15.24
C LYS A 45 10.99 -13.23 16.26
N GLU A 46 11.31 -13.93 17.35
CA GLU A 46 10.34 -14.25 18.40
C GLU A 46 9.76 -12.98 19.03
N ALA A 47 10.61 -11.99 19.30
CA ALA A 47 10.17 -10.72 19.86
C ALA A 47 9.32 -9.93 18.85
N ILE A 48 9.69 -9.97 17.58
CA ILE A 48 8.93 -9.34 16.50
C ILE A 48 7.54 -9.95 16.41
N ASP A 49 7.45 -11.28 16.36
CA ASP A 49 6.17 -11.99 16.26
C ASP A 49 5.25 -11.66 17.45
N GLN A 50 5.79 -11.62 18.66
CA GLN A 50 5.03 -11.25 19.84
C GLN A 50 4.56 -9.80 19.83
N ALA A 51 5.41 -8.89 19.36
CA ALA A 51 5.06 -7.48 19.25
C ALA A 51 3.94 -7.25 18.23
N ILE A 52 3.98 -7.94 17.10
CA ILE A 52 2.95 -7.85 16.06
C ILE A 52 1.63 -8.44 16.54
N GLU A 53 1.68 -9.61 17.16
CA GLU A 53 0.49 -10.25 17.74
C GLU A 53 -0.18 -9.33 18.77
N TYR A 54 0.63 -8.72 19.63
CA TYR A 54 0.14 -7.75 20.60
C TYR A 54 -0.55 -6.56 19.93
N ALA A 55 0.11 -5.94 18.97
CA ALA A 55 -0.44 -4.78 18.25
C ALA A 55 -1.72 -5.15 17.48
N ALA A 56 -1.76 -6.31 16.85
CA ALA A 56 -2.93 -6.79 16.11
C ALA A 56 -4.10 -7.08 17.02
N SER A 57 -3.85 -7.64 18.21
CA SER A 57 -4.91 -7.97 19.19
C SER A 57 -5.64 -6.73 19.69
N TYR A 58 -4.97 -5.58 19.72
CA TYR A 58 -5.57 -4.30 20.11
C TYR A 58 -5.97 -3.45 18.89
N HIS A 59 -5.93 -4.02 17.69
CA HIS A 59 -6.25 -3.33 16.44
C HIS A 59 -5.37 -2.10 16.15
N TYR A 60 -4.18 -2.04 16.71
CA TYR A 60 -3.21 -0.98 16.42
C TYR A 60 -2.57 -1.16 15.06
N ILE A 61 -2.54 -2.39 14.55
CA ILE A 61 -2.10 -2.73 13.20
C ILE A 61 -3.14 -3.64 12.55
N ASP A 62 -3.47 -3.37 11.30
CA ASP A 62 -4.51 -4.09 10.58
C ASP A 62 -4.30 -3.89 9.08
N ASP A 63 -3.81 -4.92 8.39
CA ASP A 63 -3.54 -4.86 6.96
C ASP A 63 -4.79 -4.62 6.14
N GLU A 64 -5.93 -5.16 6.56
CA GLU A 64 -7.21 -4.96 5.88
C GLU A 64 -7.62 -3.49 5.92
N ARG A 65 -7.54 -2.87 7.09
CA ARG A 65 -7.81 -1.44 7.25
C ARG A 65 -6.84 -0.60 6.42
N TYR A 66 -5.55 -0.96 6.43
CA TYR A 66 -4.53 -0.28 5.63
C TYR A 66 -4.88 -0.32 4.15
N ALA A 67 -5.24 -1.50 3.64
CA ALA A 67 -5.61 -1.68 2.23
C ALA A 67 -6.82 -0.82 1.86
N ARG A 68 -7.87 -0.82 2.67
CA ARG A 68 -9.08 -0.02 2.43
C ARG A 68 -8.78 1.48 2.39
N ASN A 69 -8.01 1.97 3.35
CA ASN A 69 -7.63 3.38 3.41
C ASN A 69 -6.77 3.77 2.21
N TYR A 70 -5.84 2.91 1.82
CA TYR A 70 -5.01 3.13 0.64
C TYR A 70 -5.85 3.23 -0.63
N ILE A 71 -6.80 2.33 -0.81
CA ILE A 71 -7.71 2.33 -1.97
C ILE A 71 -8.53 3.61 -2.01
N ARG A 72 -9.15 3.99 -0.90
CA ARG A 72 -9.96 5.21 -0.81
C ARG A 72 -9.17 6.46 -1.18
N TYR A 73 -7.94 6.53 -0.71
CA TYR A 73 -7.07 7.68 -0.95
C TYR A 73 -6.58 7.75 -2.40
N HIS A 74 -6.26 6.60 -3.01
CA HIS A 74 -5.60 6.56 -4.32
C HIS A 74 -6.51 6.26 -5.51
N GLN A 75 -7.75 5.81 -5.30
CA GLN A 75 -8.59 5.34 -6.40
C GLN A 75 -8.94 6.41 -7.44
N GLN A 76 -8.89 7.68 -7.08
CA GLN A 76 -9.19 8.76 -8.02
C GLN A 76 -8.05 9.05 -8.99
N GLY A 77 -6.88 8.51 -8.78
CA GLY A 77 -5.73 8.79 -9.62
C GLY A 77 -4.98 7.56 -10.13
N LYS A 78 -5.39 6.36 -9.72
CA LYS A 78 -4.72 5.11 -10.09
C LYS A 78 -5.74 4.05 -10.47
N SER A 79 -5.35 3.19 -11.43
CA SER A 79 -6.18 2.04 -11.80
C SER A 79 -6.24 1.01 -10.68
N ARG A 80 -7.26 0.15 -10.74
CA ARG A 80 -7.39 -1.00 -9.83
C ARG A 80 -6.11 -1.86 -9.83
N ARG A 81 -5.57 -2.13 -11.02
CA ARG A 81 -4.34 -2.94 -11.16
C ARG A 81 -3.14 -2.28 -10.49
N ARG A 82 -2.98 -0.97 -10.65
CA ARG A 82 -1.86 -0.25 -10.03
C ARG A 82 -1.94 -0.27 -8.52
N ILE A 83 -3.12 -0.08 -7.96
CA ILE A 83 -3.35 -0.15 -6.51
C ILE A 83 -3.04 -1.55 -6.00
N TYR A 84 -3.49 -2.59 -6.73
CA TYR A 84 -3.19 -3.97 -6.40
C TYR A 84 -1.68 -4.22 -6.32
N GLU A 85 -0.94 -3.78 -7.33
CA GLU A 85 0.52 -3.91 -7.37
C GLU A 85 1.20 -3.16 -6.22
N ASP A 86 0.75 -1.94 -5.93
CA ASP A 86 1.29 -1.14 -4.84
C ASP A 86 1.10 -1.84 -3.49
N LEU A 87 -0.08 -2.40 -3.25
CA LEU A 87 -0.38 -3.10 -1.99
C LEU A 87 0.38 -4.42 -1.86
N LEU A 88 0.59 -5.14 -2.98
CA LEU A 88 1.45 -6.32 -2.99
C LEU A 88 2.88 -5.98 -2.56
N LYS A 89 3.43 -4.89 -3.09
CA LYS A 89 4.78 -4.43 -2.73
C LYS A 89 4.88 -4.06 -1.25
N LYS A 90 3.79 -3.64 -0.64
CA LYS A 90 3.73 -3.34 0.78
C LYS A 90 3.59 -4.59 1.66
N GLY A 91 3.49 -5.76 1.03
CA GLY A 91 3.47 -7.04 1.74
C GLY A 91 2.09 -7.49 2.21
N ILE A 92 1.02 -6.91 1.69
CA ILE A 92 -0.33 -7.36 2.04
C ILE A 92 -0.67 -8.60 1.21
N PRO A 93 -1.25 -9.65 1.81
CA PRO A 93 -1.63 -10.85 1.08
C PRO A 93 -2.63 -10.58 -0.05
N LYS A 94 -2.44 -11.27 -1.16
CA LYS A 94 -3.25 -11.13 -2.38
C LYS A 94 -4.75 -11.22 -2.11
N GLU A 95 -5.17 -12.18 -1.30
CA GLU A 95 -6.57 -12.42 -0.98
C GLU A 95 -7.20 -11.22 -0.26
N GLU A 96 -6.46 -10.62 0.66
CA GLU A 96 -6.91 -9.44 1.40
C GLU A 96 -7.02 -8.22 0.49
N ILE A 97 -6.07 -8.07 -0.45
CA ILE A 97 -6.11 -6.98 -1.43
C ILE A 97 -7.33 -7.11 -2.34
N GLU A 98 -7.61 -8.29 -2.85
CA GLU A 98 -8.74 -8.53 -3.74
C GLU A 98 -10.07 -8.23 -3.06
N VAL A 99 -10.25 -8.67 -1.82
CA VAL A 99 -11.46 -8.38 -1.04
C VAL A 99 -11.62 -6.88 -0.83
N ALA A 100 -10.55 -6.19 -0.44
CA ALA A 100 -10.58 -4.75 -0.22
C ALA A 100 -10.91 -3.98 -1.50
N LEU A 101 -10.34 -4.38 -2.64
CA LEU A 101 -10.63 -3.76 -3.92
C LEU A 101 -12.09 -3.97 -4.35
N ASP A 102 -12.62 -5.17 -4.14
CA ASP A 102 -14.01 -5.47 -4.48
C ASP A 102 -14.99 -4.61 -3.66
N GLU A 103 -14.65 -4.32 -2.41
CA GLU A 103 -15.49 -3.53 -1.52
C GLU A 103 -15.33 -2.01 -1.71
N GLU A 104 -14.13 -1.53 -1.97
CA GLU A 104 -13.81 -0.11 -1.91
C GLU A 104 -13.57 0.54 -3.28
N TYR A 105 -13.09 -0.20 -4.28
CA TYR A 105 -12.78 0.39 -5.59
C TYR A 105 -14.04 0.44 -6.45
N ASN A 106 -14.52 1.64 -6.75
CA ASN A 106 -15.77 1.84 -7.49
C ASN A 106 -15.63 2.85 -8.64
N MET A 107 -14.44 2.99 -9.20
CA MET A 107 -14.17 3.96 -10.25
C MET A 107 -14.36 3.36 -11.64
N ASP A 108 -14.83 4.19 -12.57
CA ASP A 108 -14.81 3.89 -14.00
C ASP A 108 -13.47 4.36 -14.56
N GLU A 109 -12.62 3.43 -14.98
CA GLU A 109 -11.26 3.74 -15.43
C GLU A 109 -11.24 4.58 -16.72
N LYS A 110 -12.22 4.41 -17.60
CA LYS A 110 -12.32 5.23 -18.82
C LYS A 110 -12.62 6.68 -18.49
N GLU A 111 -13.54 6.91 -17.58
CA GLU A 111 -13.84 8.26 -17.08
C GLU A 111 -12.62 8.88 -16.39
N MET A 112 -11.88 8.08 -15.64
CA MET A 112 -10.65 8.54 -14.98
C MET A 112 -9.61 9.02 -15.97
N ILE A 113 -9.42 8.29 -17.07
CA ILE A 113 -8.49 8.68 -18.14
C ILE A 113 -8.91 10.04 -18.72
N ALA A 114 -10.18 10.18 -19.05
CA ALA A 114 -10.71 11.44 -19.59
C ALA A 114 -10.49 12.62 -18.63
N GLU A 115 -10.75 12.42 -17.33
CA GLU A 115 -10.54 13.46 -16.33
C GLU A 115 -9.06 13.83 -16.16
N LEU A 116 -8.18 12.85 -16.16
CA LEU A 116 -6.74 13.10 -16.04
C LEU A 116 -6.20 13.87 -17.24
N LEU A 117 -6.64 13.52 -18.45
CA LEU A 117 -6.26 14.26 -19.65
C LEU A 117 -6.79 15.68 -19.63
N CYS A 118 -8.01 15.88 -19.15
CA CYS A 118 -8.59 17.21 -18.99
C CYS A 118 -7.78 18.07 -18.03
N LYS A 119 -7.37 17.51 -16.91
CA LYS A 119 -6.53 18.22 -15.92
C LYS A 119 -5.16 18.60 -16.49
N LYS A 120 -4.66 17.85 -17.46
CA LYS A 120 -3.39 18.12 -18.15
C LYS A 120 -3.55 19.03 -19.36
N ASN A 121 -4.75 19.52 -19.61
CA ASN A 121 -5.07 20.36 -20.77
C ASN A 121 -4.72 19.70 -22.11
N TYR A 122 -4.87 18.36 -22.17
CA TYR A 122 -4.60 17.60 -23.37
C TYR A 122 -5.72 17.79 -24.40
N ASN A 123 -5.36 18.09 -25.63
CA ASN A 123 -6.30 18.21 -26.75
C ASN A 123 -5.92 17.15 -27.80
N GLN A 124 -6.80 16.18 -28.00
CA GLN A 124 -6.61 15.06 -28.91
C GLN A 124 -6.35 15.51 -30.36
N GLU A 125 -7.04 16.55 -30.82
CA GLU A 125 -6.94 17.03 -32.18
C GLU A 125 -5.66 17.82 -32.45
N GLU A 126 -5.16 18.55 -31.45
CA GLU A 126 -4.00 19.43 -31.59
C GLU A 126 -2.68 18.79 -31.17
N ALA A 127 -2.73 17.66 -30.44
CA ALA A 127 -1.54 17.04 -29.86
C ALA A 127 -0.63 16.46 -30.93
N ASP A 128 0.68 16.77 -30.84
CA ASP A 128 1.69 16.15 -31.67
C ASP A 128 2.10 14.77 -31.13
N ALA A 129 2.96 14.06 -31.87
CA ALA A 129 3.43 12.72 -31.49
C ALA A 129 4.16 12.71 -30.15
N LYS A 130 4.91 13.76 -29.86
CA LYS A 130 5.65 13.89 -28.59
C LYS A 130 4.71 14.01 -27.40
N GLU A 131 3.69 14.85 -27.54
CA GLU A 131 2.68 15.06 -26.49
C GLU A 131 1.86 13.80 -26.25
N LYS A 132 1.46 13.10 -27.32
CA LYS A 132 0.75 11.82 -27.24
C LYS A 132 1.59 10.76 -26.52
N SER A 133 2.88 10.64 -26.85
CA SER A 133 3.78 9.72 -26.17
C SER A 133 3.94 10.03 -24.69
N LYS A 134 4.02 11.31 -24.35
CA LYS A 134 4.12 11.76 -22.96
C LYS A 134 2.89 11.37 -22.17
N MET A 135 1.70 11.61 -22.72
CA MET A 135 0.43 11.25 -22.06
C MET A 135 0.26 9.75 -21.96
N TYR A 136 0.65 9.01 -22.98
CA TYR A 136 0.61 7.55 -22.95
C TYR A 136 1.44 7.01 -21.78
N ARG A 137 2.69 7.45 -21.66
CA ARG A 137 3.57 7.01 -20.56
C ARG A 137 3.03 7.39 -19.18
N PHE A 138 2.45 8.58 -19.08
CA PHE A 138 1.82 9.03 -17.84
C PHE A 138 0.68 8.10 -17.42
N LEU A 139 -0.20 7.75 -18.36
CA LEU A 139 -1.35 6.89 -18.07
C LEU A 139 -0.96 5.43 -17.84
N VAL A 140 0.03 4.92 -18.58
CA VAL A 140 0.59 3.58 -18.33
C VAL A 140 1.17 3.52 -16.91
N GLY A 141 1.89 4.56 -16.49
CA GLY A 141 2.46 4.66 -15.15
C GLY A 141 1.40 4.65 -14.05
N ARG A 142 0.18 5.11 -14.38
CA ARG A 142 -0.96 5.07 -13.45
C ARG A 142 -1.70 3.72 -13.48
N GLY A 143 -1.28 2.80 -14.34
CA GLY A 143 -1.79 1.43 -14.40
C GLY A 143 -2.94 1.20 -15.36
N PHE A 144 -3.31 2.16 -16.18
CA PHE A 144 -4.40 1.99 -17.15
C PHE A 144 -3.98 1.10 -18.31
N ARG A 145 -4.94 0.39 -18.91
CA ARG A 145 -4.69 -0.50 -20.04
C ARG A 145 -4.44 0.27 -21.32
N SER A 146 -3.50 -0.22 -22.14
CA SER A 146 -3.16 0.37 -23.44
C SER A 146 -4.39 0.62 -24.33
N GLU A 147 -5.30 -0.34 -24.36
CA GLU A 147 -6.52 -0.25 -25.18
C GLU A 147 -7.37 0.94 -24.78
N ASP A 148 -7.55 1.15 -23.47
CA ASP A 148 -8.33 2.26 -22.96
C ASP A 148 -7.61 3.59 -23.19
N ILE A 149 -6.29 3.61 -23.03
CA ILE A 149 -5.49 4.81 -23.23
C ILE A 149 -5.55 5.26 -24.68
N THR A 150 -5.29 4.35 -25.64
CA THR A 150 -5.27 4.69 -27.07
C THR A 150 -6.59 5.25 -27.57
N HIS A 151 -7.69 4.84 -26.99
CA HIS A 151 -9.00 5.35 -27.34
C HIS A 151 -9.13 6.88 -27.12
N TYR A 152 -8.44 7.41 -26.10
CA TYR A 152 -8.52 8.82 -25.72
C TYR A 152 -7.39 9.68 -26.28
N LEU A 153 -6.36 9.08 -26.86
CA LEU A 153 -5.24 9.80 -27.47
C LEU A 153 -5.44 9.94 -28.98
#